data_3da68a1864990ef90a4199e8c7a74a26
#
_entry.id   3da68a1864990ef90a4199e8c7a74a26
#
_cell.length_a   1.000
_cell.length_b   1.000
_cell.length_c   1.000
_cell.angle_alpha   90.00
_cell.angle_beta   90.00
_cell.angle_gamma   90.00
#
_symmetry.space_group_name_H-M   'P 1'
#
loop_
_entity.id
_entity.type
_entity.pdbx_description
1 polymer ?
#
loop_
_entity_poly.entity_id
_entity_poly.type
_entity_poly.pdbx_seq_one_letter_code
_entity_poly.pdbx_strand_id
1 'polypeptide(L)'
;VEGPRIYPSGAFIGPTGSHADFRNFTTPNETVNGPASSGSRHGMTFTADGVDMIKTAARQNFMQGATQIKIMSSGGVASAFDPWQLDAYSAEEIAAAVEVADAYGSYVGSHAYSKKSMMRCLENGVKTLEHGFSFDGDIAKLMEEKGAFITTNMHAFSPELGKIEAISSSPAAARKAASAQAAFENYIENVKKYRPKFGYQADCVGGVESCKKQTDHEIFLVAKFFGNHYALKAMTSVNGEIVKLSGEVLDPYYEGKLGVIEEGAYADILLVDGNPLEDITVIGGSEQWFDAPARDGIDTMRIIMKDGKIYKNTL
;
A
#
# COMPACT_ATOMS: atom_id res chain seq x y z
N VAL A 1 8.89 -21.02 -7.54
CA VAL A 1 9.55 -19.86 -8.15
C VAL A 1 10.37 -19.20 -7.04
N GLU A 2 11.67 -18.94 -7.32
CA GLU A 2 12.50 -18.18 -6.39
C GLU A 2 12.07 -16.71 -6.37
N GLY A 3 11.91 -16.13 -5.18
CA GLY A 3 11.45 -14.75 -5.03
C GLY A 3 11.05 -14.39 -3.60
N PRO A 4 10.53 -13.18 -3.38
CA PRO A 4 10.08 -12.73 -2.08
C PRO A 4 8.83 -13.49 -1.62
N ARG A 5 8.44 -13.30 -0.37
CA ARG A 5 7.12 -13.70 0.13
C ARG A 5 6.06 -12.77 -0.45
N ILE A 6 4.93 -13.33 -0.84
CA ILE A 6 3.84 -12.58 -1.47
C ILE A 6 2.55 -12.84 -0.69
N TYR A 7 1.86 -11.75 -0.34
CA TYR A 7 0.54 -11.72 0.28
C TYR A 7 -0.40 -10.97 -0.66
N PRO A 8 -1.07 -11.66 -1.59
CA PRO A 8 -1.90 -11.01 -2.60
C PRO A 8 -3.24 -10.57 -2.04
N SER A 9 -3.72 -9.38 -2.43
CA SER A 9 -5.09 -8.92 -2.13
C SER A 9 -6.10 -9.31 -3.21
N GLY A 10 -5.64 -9.90 -4.30
CA GLY A 10 -6.49 -10.09 -5.49
C GLY A 10 -6.82 -8.77 -6.19
N ALA A 11 -7.95 -8.71 -6.85
CA ALA A 11 -8.44 -7.51 -7.53
C ALA A 11 -8.80 -6.41 -6.52
N PHE A 12 -8.46 -5.15 -6.82
CA PHE A 12 -8.96 -4.02 -6.02
C PHE A 12 -10.48 -3.95 -6.15
N ILE A 13 -11.18 -3.65 -5.07
CA ILE A 13 -12.64 -3.45 -5.09
C ILE A 13 -12.91 -1.97 -4.93
N GLY A 14 -13.51 -1.35 -5.93
CA GLY A 14 -13.84 0.08 -5.95
C GLY A 14 -15.25 0.33 -6.46
N PRO A 15 -15.92 1.44 -6.07
CA PRO A 15 -17.24 1.77 -6.59
C PRO A 15 -17.18 2.39 -7.99
N THR A 16 -18.29 2.39 -8.68
CA THR A 16 -18.45 3.03 -10.00
C THR A 16 -17.97 4.47 -9.96
N GLY A 17 -17.11 4.83 -10.93
CA GLY A 17 -16.64 6.20 -11.13
C GLY A 17 -15.63 6.69 -10.07
N SER A 18 -15.10 5.80 -9.24
CA SER A 18 -14.09 6.10 -8.23
C SER A 18 -12.72 5.52 -8.59
N HIS A 19 -11.77 5.58 -7.66
CA HIS A 19 -10.45 4.98 -7.82
C HIS A 19 -10.58 3.48 -8.10
N ALA A 20 -9.76 2.94 -8.99
CA ALA A 20 -9.87 1.58 -9.52
C ALA A 20 -10.96 1.33 -10.59
N ASP A 21 -11.78 2.29 -10.93
CA ASP A 21 -12.63 2.22 -12.11
C ASP A 21 -11.87 2.73 -13.35
N PHE A 22 -11.17 1.83 -14.02
CA PHE A 22 -10.32 2.14 -15.18
C PHE A 22 -11.06 2.10 -16.53
N ARG A 23 -12.39 2.19 -16.50
CA ARG A 23 -13.16 2.31 -17.75
C ARG A 23 -12.94 3.68 -18.39
N ASN A 24 -13.13 3.75 -19.71
CA ASN A 24 -13.26 5.03 -20.38
C ASN A 24 -14.57 5.70 -19.92
N PHE A 25 -14.59 7.03 -19.77
CA PHE A 25 -15.76 7.79 -19.28
C PHE A 25 -17.02 7.62 -20.13
N THR A 26 -16.89 7.20 -21.40
CA THR A 26 -18.01 6.90 -22.28
C THR A 26 -18.52 5.46 -22.17
N THR A 27 -17.82 4.59 -21.44
CA THR A 27 -18.17 3.18 -21.31
C THR A 27 -19.06 2.97 -20.08
N PRO A 28 -20.32 2.56 -20.24
CA PRO A 28 -21.21 2.29 -19.12
C PRO A 28 -20.67 1.19 -18.20
N ASN A 29 -21.13 1.16 -16.95
CA ASN A 29 -20.86 0.06 -16.04
C ASN A 29 -21.56 -1.23 -16.51
N GLU A 30 -21.00 -2.38 -16.18
CA GLU A 30 -21.57 -3.70 -16.50
C GLU A 30 -23.00 -3.86 -15.96
N THR A 31 -23.30 -3.29 -14.81
CA THR A 31 -24.64 -3.31 -14.19
C THR A 31 -25.69 -2.47 -14.95
N VAL A 32 -25.26 -1.57 -15.85
CA VAL A 32 -26.12 -0.78 -16.72
C VAL A 32 -25.86 -1.11 -18.20
N ASN A 33 -25.69 -2.40 -18.50
CA ASN A 33 -25.47 -2.95 -19.84
C ASN A 33 -24.15 -2.54 -20.51
N GLY A 34 -23.12 -2.15 -19.74
CA GLY A 34 -21.79 -1.93 -20.27
C GLY A 34 -21.03 -3.25 -20.47
N PRO A 35 -19.97 -3.24 -21.29
CA PRO A 35 -19.08 -4.40 -21.43
C PRO A 35 -18.19 -4.53 -20.19
N ALA A 36 -17.78 -5.77 -19.89
CA ALA A 36 -16.74 -6.01 -18.86
C ALA A 36 -15.48 -5.20 -19.17
N SER A 37 -15.01 -4.46 -18.17
CA SER A 37 -13.79 -3.66 -18.31
C SER A 37 -12.55 -4.55 -18.53
N SER A 38 -11.49 -3.99 -19.10
CA SER A 38 -10.23 -4.71 -19.22
C SER A 38 -9.69 -5.11 -17.83
N GLY A 39 -9.82 -4.21 -16.84
CA GLY A 39 -9.43 -4.50 -15.46
C GLY A 39 -10.19 -5.67 -14.85
N SER A 40 -11.52 -5.72 -15.03
CA SER A 40 -12.35 -6.83 -14.55
C SER A 40 -12.00 -8.15 -15.23
N ARG A 41 -11.84 -8.14 -16.55
CA ARG A 41 -11.50 -9.36 -17.31
C ARG A 41 -10.15 -9.97 -16.93
N HIS A 42 -9.19 -9.16 -16.52
CA HIS A 42 -7.87 -9.61 -16.12
C HIS A 42 -7.70 -9.77 -14.59
N GLY A 43 -8.79 -9.61 -13.82
CA GLY A 43 -8.75 -9.74 -12.37
C GLY A 43 -7.92 -8.66 -11.66
N MET A 44 -7.75 -7.50 -12.30
CA MET A 44 -7.02 -6.38 -11.71
C MET A 44 -7.92 -5.55 -10.81
N THR A 45 -9.18 -5.33 -11.22
CA THR A 45 -10.15 -4.53 -10.46
C THR A 45 -11.55 -5.14 -10.55
N PHE A 46 -12.33 -5.01 -9.48
CA PHE A 46 -13.76 -5.26 -9.49
C PHE A 46 -14.51 -3.96 -9.15
N THR A 47 -15.39 -3.53 -10.06
CA THR A 47 -16.31 -2.43 -9.76
C THR A 47 -17.52 -3.02 -9.04
N ALA A 48 -17.72 -2.62 -7.77
CA ALA A 48 -18.76 -3.16 -6.92
C ALA A 48 -19.46 -2.05 -6.15
N ASP A 49 -20.76 -1.90 -6.38
CA ASP A 49 -21.63 -0.96 -5.69
C ASP A 49 -22.66 -1.72 -4.88
N GLY A 50 -22.83 -1.34 -3.61
CA GLY A 50 -23.75 -1.97 -2.67
C GLY A 50 -23.18 -3.24 -2.04
N VAL A 51 -23.81 -3.61 -0.92
CA VAL A 51 -23.38 -4.69 -0.01
C VAL A 51 -23.21 -6.04 -0.73
N ASP A 52 -24.16 -6.42 -1.57
CA ASP A 52 -24.16 -7.74 -2.21
C ASP A 52 -23.01 -7.89 -3.22
N MET A 53 -22.75 -6.84 -4.01
CA MET A 53 -21.65 -6.86 -4.99
C MET A 53 -20.29 -6.88 -4.29
N ILE A 54 -20.12 -6.11 -3.21
CA ILE A 54 -18.89 -6.10 -2.43
C ILE A 54 -18.62 -7.47 -1.81
N LYS A 55 -19.62 -8.10 -1.19
CA LYS A 55 -19.51 -9.45 -0.64
C LYS A 55 -19.15 -10.47 -1.72
N THR A 56 -19.73 -10.34 -2.91
CA THR A 56 -19.40 -11.21 -4.04
C THR A 56 -17.95 -11.03 -4.48
N ALA A 57 -17.51 -9.78 -4.67
CA ALA A 57 -16.15 -9.46 -5.09
C ALA A 57 -15.09 -9.92 -4.07
N ALA A 58 -15.35 -9.70 -2.77
CA ALA A 58 -14.46 -10.13 -1.70
C ALA A 58 -14.33 -11.66 -1.64
N ARG A 59 -15.43 -12.40 -1.73
CA ARG A 59 -15.43 -13.88 -1.79
C ARG A 59 -14.70 -14.38 -3.04
N GLN A 60 -14.87 -13.72 -4.18
CA GLN A 60 -14.17 -14.04 -5.42
C GLN A 60 -12.66 -13.91 -5.24
N ASN A 61 -12.18 -12.84 -4.59
CA ASN A 61 -10.77 -12.65 -4.30
C ASN A 61 -10.21 -13.77 -3.41
N PHE A 62 -10.89 -14.12 -2.32
CA PHE A 62 -10.46 -15.23 -1.47
C PHE A 62 -10.48 -16.58 -2.21
N MET A 63 -11.49 -16.83 -3.04
CA MET A 63 -11.51 -18.04 -3.90
C MET A 63 -10.30 -18.09 -4.84
N GLN A 64 -9.78 -16.95 -5.28
CA GLN A 64 -8.60 -16.84 -6.13
C GLN A 64 -7.27 -16.83 -5.37
N GLY A 65 -7.31 -17.00 -4.05
CA GLY A 65 -6.11 -17.10 -3.20
C GLY A 65 -5.62 -15.79 -2.61
N ALA A 66 -6.48 -14.79 -2.53
CA ALA A 66 -6.15 -13.58 -1.77
C ALA A 66 -5.92 -13.90 -0.28
N THR A 67 -4.97 -13.21 0.34
CA THR A 67 -4.69 -13.32 1.79
C THR A 67 -5.35 -12.21 2.59
N GLN A 68 -5.77 -11.14 1.95
CA GLN A 68 -6.51 -9.99 2.47
C GLN A 68 -7.34 -9.34 1.38
N ILE A 69 -8.19 -8.39 1.74
CA ILE A 69 -9.00 -7.61 0.80
C ILE A 69 -8.48 -6.19 0.71
N LYS A 70 -8.41 -5.63 -0.51
CA LYS A 70 -8.14 -4.21 -0.77
C LYS A 70 -9.38 -3.53 -1.34
N ILE A 71 -9.83 -2.46 -0.68
CA ILE A 71 -10.92 -1.60 -1.16
C ILE A 71 -10.44 -0.17 -1.44
N MET A 72 -11.21 0.58 -2.22
CA MET A 72 -10.96 1.97 -2.55
C MET A 72 -12.04 2.86 -1.95
N SER A 73 -11.77 3.44 -0.77
CA SER A 73 -12.78 4.22 -0.02
C SER A 73 -12.73 5.72 -0.29
N SER A 74 -11.76 6.18 -1.08
CA SER A 74 -11.71 7.56 -1.58
C SER A 74 -11.40 7.60 -3.07
N GLY A 75 -11.48 8.78 -3.67
CA GLY A 75 -10.89 9.01 -4.98
C GLY A 75 -9.36 9.02 -4.91
N GLY A 76 -8.69 9.07 -6.04
CA GLY A 76 -7.25 9.01 -6.17
C GLY A 76 -6.61 10.23 -6.85
N VAL A 77 -5.30 10.39 -6.66
CA VAL A 77 -4.52 11.45 -7.29
C VAL A 77 -4.21 11.11 -8.74
N ALA A 78 -3.79 9.88 -9.02
CA ALA A 78 -3.38 9.44 -10.35
C ALA A 78 -4.53 8.97 -11.26
N SER A 79 -5.75 8.86 -10.75
CA SER A 79 -6.93 8.48 -11.53
C SER A 79 -7.51 9.66 -12.30
N ALA A 80 -8.22 9.36 -13.42
CA ALA A 80 -8.63 10.40 -14.37
C ALA A 80 -9.81 11.26 -13.87
N PHE A 81 -10.81 10.67 -13.22
CA PHE A 81 -12.14 11.32 -13.09
C PHE A 81 -12.53 11.63 -11.64
N ASP A 82 -12.14 10.82 -10.69
CA ASP A 82 -12.52 10.94 -9.28
C ASP A 82 -11.71 12.02 -8.55
N PRO A 83 -12.34 12.97 -7.85
CA PRO A 83 -11.62 13.85 -6.95
C PRO A 83 -11.08 13.04 -5.74
N TRP A 84 -9.83 13.28 -5.33
CA TRP A 84 -9.21 12.52 -4.23
C TRP A 84 -9.93 12.69 -2.89
N GLN A 85 -10.72 13.77 -2.72
CA GLN A 85 -11.54 14.05 -1.55
C GLN A 85 -12.85 13.23 -1.50
N LEU A 86 -13.16 12.48 -2.57
CA LEU A 86 -14.38 11.68 -2.64
C LEU A 86 -14.45 10.67 -1.50
N ASP A 87 -15.58 10.61 -0.78
CA ASP A 87 -15.92 9.52 0.12
C ASP A 87 -16.67 8.45 -0.68
N ALA A 88 -15.91 7.49 -1.20
CA ALA A 88 -16.39 6.62 -2.27
C ALA A 88 -17.36 5.55 -1.80
N TYR A 89 -17.14 4.98 -0.61
CA TYR A 89 -18.01 3.95 -0.02
C TYR A 89 -18.79 4.44 1.20
N SER A 90 -20.01 3.93 1.39
CA SER A 90 -20.79 4.07 2.60
C SER A 90 -20.24 3.20 3.75
N ALA A 91 -20.74 3.41 4.96
CA ALA A 91 -20.37 2.59 6.12
C ALA A 91 -20.77 1.11 5.93
N GLU A 92 -21.97 0.86 5.40
CA GLU A 92 -22.50 -0.48 5.16
C GLU A 92 -21.69 -1.23 4.10
N GLU A 93 -21.20 -0.54 3.07
CA GLU A 93 -20.37 -1.11 2.03
C GLU A 93 -19.00 -1.52 2.57
N ILE A 94 -18.35 -0.67 3.37
CA ILE A 94 -17.08 -0.99 4.03
C ILE A 94 -17.27 -2.17 5.00
N ALA A 95 -18.32 -2.12 5.85
CA ALA A 95 -18.63 -3.19 6.79
C ALA A 95 -18.89 -4.54 6.08
N ALA A 96 -19.47 -4.52 4.88
CA ALA A 96 -19.69 -5.73 4.09
C ALA A 96 -18.37 -6.40 3.64
N ALA A 97 -17.36 -5.61 3.25
CA ALA A 97 -16.05 -6.14 2.94
C ALA A 97 -15.37 -6.73 4.18
N VAL A 98 -15.46 -6.02 5.32
CA VAL A 98 -14.90 -6.46 6.60
C VAL A 98 -15.58 -7.74 7.10
N GLU A 99 -16.91 -7.84 7.03
CA GLU A 99 -17.65 -9.06 7.41
C GLU A 99 -17.16 -10.29 6.63
N VAL A 100 -16.90 -10.14 5.33
CA VAL A 100 -16.34 -11.24 4.53
C VAL A 100 -14.91 -11.57 4.95
N ALA A 101 -14.05 -10.57 5.14
CA ALA A 101 -12.67 -10.79 5.57
C ALA A 101 -12.60 -11.47 6.95
N ASP A 102 -13.42 -11.03 7.92
CA ASP A 102 -13.51 -11.62 9.24
C ASP A 102 -13.94 -13.11 9.20
N ALA A 103 -14.88 -13.45 8.29
CA ALA A 103 -15.30 -14.84 8.09
C ALA A 103 -14.18 -15.77 7.62
N TYR A 104 -13.14 -15.21 6.98
CA TYR A 104 -11.91 -15.92 6.58
C TYR A 104 -10.78 -15.77 7.61
N GLY A 105 -11.01 -15.05 8.71
CA GLY A 105 -9.97 -14.74 9.72
C GLY A 105 -8.92 -13.75 9.22
N SER A 106 -9.26 -12.91 8.24
CA SER A 106 -8.36 -11.98 7.57
C SER A 106 -8.80 -10.52 7.78
N TYR A 107 -8.26 -9.59 7.00
CA TYR A 107 -8.47 -8.17 7.17
C TYR A 107 -8.74 -7.43 5.85
N VAL A 108 -9.18 -6.19 6.00
CA VAL A 108 -9.35 -5.24 4.88
C VAL A 108 -8.35 -4.11 5.01
N GLY A 109 -7.64 -3.82 3.92
CA GLY A 109 -6.89 -2.60 3.70
C GLY A 109 -7.65 -1.66 2.76
N SER A 110 -7.51 -0.34 2.97
CA SER A 110 -8.23 0.64 2.17
C SER A 110 -7.33 1.77 1.68
N HIS A 111 -7.39 2.03 0.37
CA HIS A 111 -7.00 3.31 -0.18
C HIS A 111 -7.92 4.40 0.38
N ALA A 112 -7.38 5.37 1.12
CA ALA A 112 -8.14 6.44 1.76
C ALA A 112 -7.30 7.70 1.92
N TYR A 113 -7.71 8.81 1.29
CA TYR A 113 -7.01 10.09 1.37
C TYR A 113 -7.68 11.08 2.32
N SER A 114 -9.02 11.20 2.25
CA SER A 114 -9.75 12.20 3.02
C SER A 114 -9.90 11.78 4.49
N LYS A 115 -9.90 12.77 5.41
CA LYS A 115 -10.15 12.49 6.84
C LYS A 115 -11.44 11.69 7.05
N LYS A 116 -12.50 12.06 6.33
CA LYS A 116 -13.81 11.43 6.48
C LYS A 116 -13.80 9.98 6.00
N SER A 117 -13.13 9.67 4.86
CA SER A 117 -12.99 8.29 4.40
C SER A 117 -12.13 7.45 5.36
N MET A 118 -11.04 8.01 5.89
CA MET A 118 -10.17 7.33 6.85
C MET A 118 -10.90 7.00 8.16
N MET A 119 -11.61 7.97 8.73
CA MET A 119 -12.42 7.76 9.95
C MET A 119 -13.48 6.67 9.73
N ARG A 120 -14.24 6.77 8.62
CA ARG A 120 -15.25 5.78 8.25
C ARG A 120 -14.66 4.37 8.09
N CYS A 121 -13.49 4.25 7.46
CA CYS A 121 -12.78 2.98 7.33
C CYS A 121 -12.48 2.37 8.71
N LEU A 122 -11.87 3.15 9.60
CA LEU A 122 -11.49 2.69 10.94
C LEU A 122 -12.71 2.33 11.81
N GLU A 123 -13.76 3.14 11.77
CA GLU A 123 -15.02 2.89 12.48
C GLU A 123 -15.69 1.58 12.05
N ASN A 124 -15.49 1.17 10.78
CA ASN A 124 -16.08 -0.04 10.21
C ASN A 124 -15.09 -1.21 10.08
N GLY A 125 -13.96 -1.18 10.80
CA GLY A 125 -13.10 -2.34 11.00
C GLY A 125 -11.94 -2.52 10.01
N VAL A 126 -11.68 -1.57 9.11
CA VAL A 126 -10.49 -1.58 8.25
C VAL A 126 -9.22 -1.54 9.10
N LYS A 127 -8.23 -2.35 8.76
CA LYS A 127 -7.00 -2.51 9.54
C LYS A 127 -5.79 -1.79 8.98
N THR A 128 -5.74 -1.53 7.68
CA THR A 128 -4.67 -0.74 7.08
C THR A 128 -5.24 0.41 6.25
N LEU A 129 -4.72 1.62 6.49
CA LEU A 129 -5.02 2.80 5.70
C LEU A 129 -3.85 3.07 4.76
N GLU A 130 -4.09 2.97 3.46
CA GLU A 130 -3.09 3.23 2.46
C GLU A 130 -3.12 4.72 2.07
N HIS A 131 -1.94 5.30 1.90
CA HIS A 131 -1.70 6.72 1.60
C HIS A 131 -1.97 7.65 2.78
N GLY A 132 -3.22 7.80 3.21
CA GLY A 132 -3.60 8.47 4.45
C GLY A 132 -3.22 9.96 4.54
N PHE A 133 -3.23 10.72 3.45
CA PHE A 133 -2.67 12.09 3.39
C PHE A 133 -3.31 13.09 4.36
N SER A 134 -4.54 12.85 4.80
CA SER A 134 -5.22 13.68 5.81
C SER A 134 -5.02 13.19 7.24
N PHE A 135 -3.96 12.43 7.51
CA PHE A 135 -3.64 11.90 8.84
C PHE A 135 -3.49 13.03 9.86
N ASP A 136 -4.22 12.92 10.98
CA ASP A 136 -4.19 13.87 12.10
C ASP A 136 -4.36 13.18 13.47
N GLY A 137 -4.51 13.97 14.53
CA GLY A 137 -4.63 13.47 15.90
C GLY A 137 -5.89 12.63 16.15
N ASP A 138 -7.02 12.94 15.50
CA ASP A 138 -8.26 12.18 15.68
C ASP A 138 -8.11 10.78 15.04
N ILE A 139 -7.51 10.75 13.85
CA ILE A 139 -7.21 9.50 13.14
C ILE A 139 -6.20 8.68 13.94
N ALA A 140 -5.13 9.31 14.45
CA ALA A 140 -4.12 8.63 15.27
C ALA A 140 -4.73 7.94 16.49
N LYS A 141 -5.62 8.63 17.21
CA LYS A 141 -6.32 8.10 18.36
C LYS A 141 -7.19 6.90 17.99
N LEU A 142 -7.98 7.02 16.93
CA LEU A 142 -8.86 5.95 16.48
C LEU A 142 -8.05 4.75 15.97
N MET A 143 -6.93 4.97 15.28
CA MET A 143 -6.01 3.90 14.85
C MET A 143 -5.45 3.12 16.05
N GLU A 144 -5.06 3.81 17.12
CA GLU A 144 -4.59 3.17 18.35
C GLU A 144 -5.69 2.31 18.97
N GLU A 145 -6.91 2.85 19.12
CA GLU A 145 -8.09 2.13 19.64
C GLU A 145 -8.42 0.87 18.81
N LYS A 146 -8.31 0.94 17.49
CA LYS A 146 -8.63 -0.15 16.55
C LYS A 146 -7.47 -1.09 16.26
N GLY A 147 -6.27 -0.78 16.74
CA GLY A 147 -5.05 -1.52 16.42
C GLY A 147 -4.72 -1.50 14.93
N ALA A 148 -4.99 -0.37 14.26
CA ALA A 148 -4.83 -0.20 12.83
C ALA A 148 -3.43 0.35 12.46
N PHE A 149 -3.08 0.21 11.20
CA PHE A 149 -1.81 0.65 10.61
C PHE A 149 -2.06 1.70 9.53
N ILE A 150 -1.04 2.51 9.25
CA ILE A 150 -1.01 3.38 8.08
C ILE A 150 0.21 3.04 7.24
N THR A 151 0.03 3.00 5.92
CA THR A 151 1.13 2.86 4.96
C THR A 151 1.06 4.01 3.97
N THR A 152 2.11 4.79 3.85
CA THR A 152 2.10 5.95 2.97
C THR A 152 3.27 5.92 2.01
N ASN A 153 2.98 6.12 0.74
CA ASN A 153 3.97 6.28 -0.30
C ASN A 153 4.48 7.73 -0.31
N MET A 154 5.65 7.95 0.30
CA MET A 154 6.23 9.28 0.46
C MET A 154 6.64 9.94 -0.86
N HIS A 155 6.90 9.16 -1.90
CA HIS A 155 7.20 9.68 -3.24
C HIS A 155 6.03 10.50 -3.84
N ALA A 156 4.80 10.33 -3.36
CA ALA A 156 3.67 11.19 -3.74
C ALA A 156 3.90 12.67 -3.37
N PHE A 157 4.82 12.95 -2.45
CA PHE A 157 5.24 14.28 -2.07
C PHE A 157 6.57 14.72 -2.72
N SER A 158 7.15 13.85 -3.56
CA SER A 158 8.38 14.20 -4.29
C SER A 158 8.10 15.29 -5.33
N PRO A 159 9.00 16.27 -5.50
CA PRO A 159 8.92 17.24 -6.61
C PRO A 159 8.90 16.57 -7.99
N GLU A 160 9.42 15.33 -8.09
CA GLU A 160 9.46 14.58 -9.34
C GLU A 160 8.12 13.90 -9.69
N LEU A 161 7.12 13.94 -8.81
CA LEU A 161 5.79 13.37 -9.06
C LEU A 161 5.17 13.83 -10.39
N GLY A 162 5.40 15.09 -10.76
CA GLY A 162 4.94 15.66 -12.03
C GLY A 162 5.54 15.02 -13.29
N LYS A 163 6.61 14.21 -13.18
CA LYS A 163 7.18 13.45 -14.30
C LYS A 163 6.38 12.17 -14.62
N ILE A 164 5.48 11.74 -13.74
CA ILE A 164 4.59 10.60 -13.99
C ILE A 164 3.54 11.00 -15.04
N GLU A 165 3.44 10.23 -16.13
CA GLU A 165 2.52 10.51 -17.23
C GLU A 165 1.06 10.63 -16.77
N ALA A 166 0.59 9.76 -15.88
CA ALA A 166 -0.75 9.84 -15.32
C ALA A 166 -1.05 11.16 -14.59
N ILE A 167 -0.03 11.81 -14.05
CA ILE A 167 -0.14 13.12 -13.37
C ILE A 167 -0.01 14.26 -14.38
N SER A 168 0.94 14.18 -15.29
CA SER A 168 1.24 15.25 -16.26
C SER A 168 0.28 15.29 -17.45
N SER A 169 -0.47 14.21 -17.70
CA SER A 169 -1.32 14.05 -18.89
C SER A 169 -2.49 15.03 -18.99
N SER A 170 -2.91 15.62 -17.86
CA SER A 170 -4.00 16.60 -17.88
C SER A 170 -3.88 17.69 -16.81
N PRO A 171 -4.40 18.91 -17.05
CA PRO A 171 -4.46 19.95 -16.02
C PRO A 171 -5.27 19.54 -14.77
N ALA A 172 -6.22 18.64 -14.90
CA ALA A 172 -7.02 18.12 -13.79
C ALA A 172 -6.18 17.23 -12.88
N ALA A 173 -5.42 16.28 -13.45
CA ALA A 173 -4.50 15.42 -12.71
C ALA A 173 -3.41 16.24 -12.00
N ALA A 174 -2.82 17.21 -12.69
CA ALA A 174 -1.82 18.11 -12.10
C ALA A 174 -2.38 18.92 -10.91
N ARG A 175 -3.62 19.42 -10.99
CA ARG A 175 -4.27 20.12 -9.87
C ARG A 175 -4.55 19.18 -8.69
N LYS A 176 -4.96 17.93 -8.94
CA LYS A 176 -5.16 16.93 -7.88
C LYS A 176 -3.85 16.63 -7.14
N ALA A 177 -2.77 16.43 -7.90
CA ALA A 177 -1.44 16.20 -7.34
C ALA A 177 -0.97 17.38 -6.48
N ALA A 178 -1.08 18.61 -6.99
CA ALA A 178 -0.71 19.81 -6.24
C ALA A 178 -1.53 19.98 -4.94
N SER A 179 -2.84 19.67 -5.00
CA SER A 179 -3.72 19.70 -3.82
C SER A 179 -3.35 18.64 -2.78
N ALA A 180 -2.96 17.42 -3.20
CA ALA A 180 -2.48 16.39 -2.31
C ALA A 180 -1.11 16.76 -1.69
N GLN A 181 -0.20 17.33 -2.49
CA GLN A 181 1.10 17.79 -2.02
C GLN A 181 0.99 18.94 -0.99
N ALA A 182 -0.05 19.77 -1.06
CA ALA A 182 -0.28 20.82 -0.06
C ALA A 182 -0.53 20.27 1.37
N ALA A 183 -0.91 19.00 1.52
CA ALA A 183 -1.08 18.36 2.83
C ALA A 183 0.23 17.84 3.44
N PHE A 184 1.34 17.90 2.71
CA PHE A 184 2.59 17.23 3.05
C PHE A 184 3.19 17.65 4.40
N GLU A 185 3.34 18.95 4.64
CA GLU A 185 3.96 19.44 5.88
C GLU A 185 3.16 18.98 7.10
N ASN A 186 1.84 19.17 7.07
CA ASN A 186 0.96 18.70 8.14
C ASN A 186 1.03 17.19 8.35
N TYR A 187 1.10 16.42 7.27
CA TYR A 187 1.24 14.97 7.34
C TYR A 187 2.52 14.57 8.07
N ILE A 188 3.67 15.13 7.67
CA ILE A 188 4.97 14.84 8.28
C ILE A 188 4.99 15.20 9.78
N GLU A 189 4.48 16.38 10.12
CA GLU A 189 4.41 16.83 11.51
C GLU A 189 3.53 15.90 12.36
N ASN A 190 2.38 15.49 11.83
CA ASN A 190 1.47 14.59 12.53
C ASN A 190 2.06 13.18 12.71
N VAL A 191 2.70 12.62 11.70
CA VAL A 191 3.38 11.31 11.82
C VAL A 191 4.52 11.39 12.85
N LYS A 192 5.32 12.46 12.85
CA LYS A 192 6.37 12.67 13.86
C LYS A 192 5.81 12.80 15.27
N LYS A 193 4.68 13.49 15.42
CA LYS A 193 4.05 13.77 16.72
C LYS A 193 3.37 12.53 17.30
N TYR A 194 2.58 11.83 16.50
CA TYR A 194 1.71 10.75 16.99
C TYR A 194 2.33 9.36 16.84
N ARG A 195 3.39 9.20 16.02
CA ARG A 195 4.12 7.95 15.83
C ARG A 195 3.21 6.73 15.61
N PRO A 196 2.30 6.77 14.62
CA PRO A 196 1.40 5.64 14.36
C PRO A 196 2.19 4.37 14.01
N LYS A 197 1.51 3.21 14.05
CA LYS A 197 2.03 2.00 13.43
C LYS A 197 2.13 2.20 11.92
N PHE A 198 3.31 2.59 11.45
CA PHE A 198 3.59 2.95 10.07
C PHE A 198 4.28 1.81 9.36
N GLY A 199 3.61 1.22 8.35
CA GLY A 199 4.19 0.26 7.44
C GLY A 199 4.77 0.93 6.20
N TYR A 200 5.77 0.31 5.61
CA TYR A 200 6.38 0.76 4.36
C TYR A 200 5.59 0.24 3.17
N GLN A 201 5.36 1.10 2.19
CA GLN A 201 4.88 0.74 0.84
C GLN A 201 5.57 1.62 -0.21
N ALA A 202 5.80 1.06 -1.40
CA ALA A 202 6.32 1.82 -2.53
C ALA A 202 5.23 2.22 -3.54
N ASP A 203 4.01 1.67 -3.42
CA ASP A 203 2.91 1.91 -4.39
C ASP A 203 3.40 1.84 -5.84
N CYS A 204 4.08 0.75 -6.14
CA CYS A 204 4.88 0.60 -7.33
C CYS A 204 4.02 0.42 -8.58
N VAL A 205 4.13 1.36 -9.51
CA VAL A 205 3.40 1.34 -10.79
C VAL A 205 4.39 1.39 -11.96
N GLY A 206 4.14 0.54 -12.97
CA GLY A 206 4.93 0.49 -14.18
C GLY A 206 5.79 -0.78 -14.32
N GLY A 207 6.81 -0.72 -15.17
CA GLY A 207 7.71 -1.86 -15.40
C GLY A 207 8.73 -2.06 -14.28
N VAL A 208 9.41 -3.20 -14.29
CA VAL A 208 10.36 -3.62 -13.25
C VAL A 208 11.42 -2.56 -12.95
N GLU A 209 11.97 -1.93 -13.98
CA GLU A 209 13.01 -0.90 -13.81
C GLU A 209 12.48 0.36 -13.13
N SER A 210 11.28 0.80 -13.51
CA SER A 210 10.60 1.93 -12.86
C SER A 210 10.31 1.60 -11.39
N CYS A 211 9.82 0.38 -11.12
CA CYS A 211 9.52 -0.08 -9.77
C CYS A 211 10.76 -0.12 -8.87
N LYS A 212 11.90 -0.58 -9.37
CA LYS A 212 13.16 -0.56 -8.59
C LYS A 212 13.51 0.85 -8.16
N LYS A 213 13.56 1.79 -9.11
CA LYS A 213 13.89 3.20 -8.84
C LYS A 213 12.91 3.86 -7.87
N GLN A 214 11.62 3.59 -8.02
CA GLN A 214 10.58 4.09 -7.13
C GLN A 214 10.73 3.53 -5.71
N THR A 215 11.00 2.24 -5.57
CA THR A 215 11.26 1.59 -4.27
C THR A 215 12.48 2.20 -3.59
N ASP A 216 13.57 2.40 -4.32
CA ASP A 216 14.81 2.98 -3.81
C ASP A 216 14.58 4.42 -3.32
N HIS A 217 13.85 5.22 -4.09
CA HIS A 217 13.50 6.59 -3.71
C HIS A 217 12.57 6.62 -2.48
N GLU A 218 11.60 5.72 -2.40
CA GLU A 218 10.69 5.60 -1.27
C GLU A 218 11.44 5.24 0.03
N ILE A 219 12.39 4.30 -0.01
CA ILE A 219 13.26 3.97 1.13
C ILE A 219 13.98 5.22 1.65
N PHE A 220 14.56 6.00 0.73
CA PHE A 220 15.25 7.24 1.06
C PHE A 220 14.32 8.27 1.68
N LEU A 221 13.13 8.50 1.11
CA LEU A 221 12.18 9.50 1.60
C LEU A 221 11.65 9.16 2.99
N VAL A 222 11.26 7.92 3.25
CA VAL A 222 10.81 7.50 4.60
C VAL A 222 11.92 7.73 5.62
N ALA A 223 13.17 7.37 5.30
CA ALA A 223 14.31 7.60 6.17
C ALA A 223 14.60 9.10 6.37
N LYS A 224 14.55 9.90 5.31
CA LYS A 224 14.77 11.35 5.34
C LYS A 224 13.77 12.07 6.25
N PHE A 225 12.49 11.69 6.19
CA PHE A 225 11.44 12.38 6.95
C PHE A 225 11.27 11.85 8.37
N PHE A 226 11.45 10.55 8.61
CA PHE A 226 11.14 9.92 9.90
C PHE A 226 12.34 9.31 10.61
N GLY A 227 13.50 9.26 9.97
CA GLY A 227 14.75 8.70 10.46
C GLY A 227 14.94 7.22 10.07
N ASN A 228 16.20 6.80 9.94
CA ASN A 228 16.58 5.48 9.44
C ASN A 228 16.00 4.34 10.30
N HIS A 229 16.04 4.47 11.63
CA HIS A 229 15.48 3.44 12.52
C HIS A 229 13.96 3.24 12.29
N TYR A 230 13.20 4.34 12.10
CA TYR A 230 11.77 4.25 11.83
C TYR A 230 11.48 3.61 10.48
N ALA A 231 12.25 4.00 9.45
CA ALA A 231 12.16 3.41 8.11
C ALA A 231 12.46 1.90 8.12
N LEU A 232 13.54 1.48 8.81
CA LEU A 232 13.90 0.06 8.94
C LEU A 232 12.79 -0.73 9.63
N LYS A 233 12.23 -0.23 10.73
CA LYS A 233 11.09 -0.88 11.39
C LYS A 233 9.86 -0.97 10.50
N ALA A 234 9.55 0.09 9.76
CA ALA A 234 8.43 0.08 8.80
C ALA A 234 8.58 -1.01 7.74
N MET A 235 9.78 -1.16 7.18
CA MET A 235 10.08 -2.17 6.14
C MET A 235 10.17 -3.61 6.68
N THR A 236 10.38 -3.79 7.96
CA THR A 236 10.62 -5.11 8.56
C THR A 236 9.51 -5.50 9.54
N SER A 237 9.68 -5.21 10.83
CA SER A 237 8.78 -5.70 11.88
C SER A 237 7.35 -5.21 11.75
N VAL A 238 7.12 -3.93 11.36
CA VAL A 238 5.76 -3.40 11.21
C VAL A 238 5.07 -4.01 9.99
N ASN A 239 5.75 -4.13 8.86
CA ASN A 239 5.19 -4.86 7.70
C ASN A 239 4.97 -6.34 8.02
N GLY A 240 5.85 -6.96 8.82
CA GLY A 240 5.65 -8.30 9.35
C GLY A 240 4.36 -8.42 10.18
N GLU A 241 4.07 -7.44 11.06
CA GLU A 241 2.81 -7.39 11.80
C GLU A 241 1.58 -7.24 10.88
N ILE A 242 1.67 -6.38 9.84
CA ILE A 242 0.57 -6.15 8.90
C ILE A 242 0.19 -7.43 8.16
N VAL A 243 1.17 -8.11 7.56
CA VAL A 243 0.86 -9.31 6.75
C VAL A 243 0.33 -10.47 7.61
N LYS A 244 0.69 -10.52 8.91
CA LYS A 244 0.15 -11.49 9.87
C LYS A 244 -1.33 -11.26 10.21
N LEU A 245 -1.92 -10.11 9.89
CA LEU A 245 -3.35 -9.87 10.00
C LEU A 245 -4.18 -10.78 9.05
N SER A 246 -3.55 -11.42 8.06
CA SER A 246 -4.20 -12.42 7.22
C SER A 246 -4.63 -13.69 7.97
N GLY A 247 -4.20 -13.85 9.21
CA GLY A 247 -4.61 -14.93 10.12
C GLY A 247 -4.07 -16.31 9.72
N GLU A 248 -4.15 -17.26 10.64
CA GLU A 248 -3.55 -18.60 10.47
C GLU A 248 -4.07 -19.38 9.26
N VAL A 249 -5.31 -19.13 8.85
CA VAL A 249 -5.96 -19.89 7.76
C VAL A 249 -5.45 -19.46 6.38
N LEU A 250 -5.21 -18.16 6.20
CA LEU A 250 -4.82 -17.59 4.89
C LEU A 250 -3.35 -17.17 4.84
N ASP A 251 -2.66 -17.08 5.97
CA ASP A 251 -1.23 -16.77 6.02
C ASP A 251 -0.42 -17.97 5.49
N PRO A 252 0.21 -17.86 4.31
CA PRO A 252 1.01 -18.96 3.76
C PRO A 252 2.31 -19.22 4.55
N TYR A 253 2.60 -18.38 5.55
CA TYR A 253 3.81 -18.43 6.39
C TYR A 253 3.46 -18.32 7.88
N TYR A 254 2.41 -19.01 8.31
CA TYR A 254 1.83 -18.92 9.65
C TYR A 254 2.76 -19.43 10.78
N GLU A 255 3.76 -20.25 10.45
CA GLU A 255 4.60 -20.96 11.43
C GLU A 255 5.53 -20.06 12.26
N GLY A 256 5.87 -18.86 11.77
CA GLY A 256 6.80 -17.95 12.43
C GLY A 256 6.54 -16.48 12.17
N LYS A 257 7.18 -15.62 12.95
CA LYS A 257 7.14 -14.17 12.71
C LYS A 257 7.98 -13.78 11.48
N LEU A 258 7.64 -12.66 10.90
CA LEU A 258 8.35 -12.04 9.77
C LEU A 258 8.92 -10.68 10.19
N GLY A 259 10.04 -10.29 9.58
CA GLY A 259 10.65 -8.97 9.77
C GLY A 259 11.34 -8.75 11.11
N VAL A 260 11.63 -9.83 11.87
CA VAL A 260 12.33 -9.79 13.15
C VAL A 260 13.40 -10.88 13.20
N ILE A 261 14.45 -10.65 14.00
CA ILE A 261 15.48 -11.64 14.29
C ILE A 261 15.26 -12.11 15.74
N GLU A 262 14.57 -13.24 15.89
CA GLU A 262 14.31 -13.89 17.17
C GLU A 262 14.13 -15.39 16.98
N GLU A 263 14.24 -16.17 18.04
CA GLU A 263 14.01 -17.61 18.02
C GLU A 263 12.56 -17.92 17.59
N GLY A 264 12.39 -18.83 16.64
CA GLY A 264 11.09 -19.20 16.05
C GLY A 264 10.59 -18.28 14.93
N ALA A 265 11.30 -17.20 14.61
CA ALA A 265 11.00 -16.40 13.42
C ALA A 265 11.55 -17.04 12.15
N TYR A 266 11.00 -16.68 11.00
CA TYR A 266 11.59 -17.08 9.71
C TYR A 266 12.99 -16.49 9.55
N ALA A 267 13.93 -17.33 9.12
CA ALA A 267 15.32 -16.93 8.86
C ALA A 267 15.43 -16.20 7.51
N ASP A 268 14.76 -15.04 7.40
CA ASP A 268 14.86 -14.11 6.29
C ASP A 268 15.82 -12.99 6.71
N ILE A 269 17.10 -13.13 6.33
CA ILE A 269 18.18 -12.31 6.88
C ILE A 269 18.95 -11.64 5.76
N LEU A 270 19.22 -10.35 5.92
CA LEU A 270 20.13 -9.58 5.08
C LEU A 270 21.42 -9.28 5.86
N LEU A 271 22.57 -9.60 5.28
CA LEU A 271 23.85 -9.12 5.77
C LEU A 271 24.30 -7.97 4.87
N VAL A 272 24.48 -6.81 5.49
CA VAL A 272 24.77 -5.56 4.78
C VAL A 272 26.15 -5.05 5.18
N ASP A 273 26.92 -4.62 4.20
CA ASP A 273 28.21 -3.95 4.41
C ASP A 273 27.94 -2.46 4.65
N GLY A 274 28.09 -2.02 5.88
CA GLY A 274 27.74 -0.69 6.37
C GLY A 274 26.61 -0.71 7.40
N ASN A 275 26.30 0.46 7.98
CA ASN A 275 25.30 0.61 9.03
C ASN A 275 24.04 1.33 8.49
N PRO A 276 22.94 0.64 8.21
CA PRO A 276 21.73 1.27 7.68
C PRO A 276 21.04 2.21 8.69
N LEU A 277 21.41 2.17 9.97
CA LEU A 277 20.95 3.14 10.97
C LEU A 277 21.61 4.52 10.78
N GLU A 278 22.78 4.57 10.17
CA GLU A 278 23.55 5.79 9.87
C GLU A 278 23.36 6.23 8.41
N ASP A 279 23.38 5.27 7.49
CA ASP A 279 23.29 5.51 6.05
C ASP A 279 22.28 4.54 5.39
N ILE A 280 21.11 5.02 5.03
CA ILE A 280 20.05 4.23 4.41
C ILE A 280 20.40 3.80 2.98
N THR A 281 21.40 4.42 2.35
CA THR A 281 21.82 4.07 0.98
C THR A 281 22.45 2.68 0.91
N VAL A 282 23.00 2.18 2.01
CA VAL A 282 23.60 0.83 2.07
C VAL A 282 22.58 -0.30 1.89
N ILE A 283 21.28 0.00 2.02
CA ILE A 283 20.19 -0.93 1.69
C ILE A 283 19.42 -0.52 0.43
N GLY A 284 19.95 0.43 -0.32
CA GLY A 284 19.41 0.84 -1.61
C GLY A 284 18.61 2.11 -1.62
N GLY A 285 18.47 2.83 -0.51
CA GLY A 285 17.84 4.15 -0.51
C GLY A 285 18.51 5.10 -1.51
N SER A 286 17.74 5.79 -2.35
CA SER A 286 18.25 6.74 -3.35
C SER A 286 17.49 8.06 -3.31
N GLU A 287 18.24 9.16 -3.24
CA GLU A 287 17.65 10.49 -3.38
C GLU A 287 17.11 10.75 -4.80
N GLN A 288 17.73 10.12 -5.80
CA GLN A 288 17.29 10.20 -7.20
C GLN A 288 16.15 9.21 -7.46
N TRP A 289 15.21 9.60 -8.31
CA TRP A 289 14.11 8.75 -8.75
C TRP A 289 14.21 8.44 -10.25
N PHE A 290 13.63 9.31 -11.12
CA PHE A 290 13.57 9.03 -12.56
C PHE A 290 14.96 8.97 -13.21
N ASP A 291 15.87 9.85 -12.78
CA ASP A 291 17.23 9.96 -13.31
C ASP A 291 18.22 9.03 -12.59
N ALA A 292 17.74 8.19 -11.64
CA ALA A 292 18.58 7.21 -10.98
C ALA A 292 19.18 6.23 -12.01
N PRO A 293 20.45 5.87 -11.91
CA PRO A 293 21.05 4.87 -12.80
C PRO A 293 20.37 3.51 -12.59
N ALA A 294 20.23 2.75 -13.68
CA ALA A 294 19.83 1.36 -13.59
C ALA A 294 20.86 0.55 -12.80
N ARG A 295 20.40 -0.38 -11.96
CA ARG A 295 21.28 -1.29 -11.21
C ARG A 295 20.69 -2.69 -11.15
N ASP A 296 21.55 -3.70 -11.22
CA ASP A 296 21.13 -5.10 -11.14
C ASP A 296 20.96 -5.61 -9.70
N GLY A 297 21.46 -4.85 -8.72
CA GLY A 297 21.38 -5.21 -7.30
C GLY A 297 21.91 -4.11 -6.39
N ILE A 298 22.02 -4.44 -5.12
CA ILE A 298 22.63 -3.61 -4.08
C ILE A 298 23.93 -4.32 -3.68
N ASP A 299 25.08 -3.71 -4.02
CA ASP A 299 26.41 -4.34 -3.82
C ASP A 299 26.74 -4.52 -2.35
N THR A 300 26.28 -3.61 -1.50
CA THR A 300 26.43 -3.66 -0.05
C THR A 300 25.60 -4.76 0.61
N MET A 301 24.55 -5.30 -0.03
CA MET A 301 23.86 -6.51 0.43
C MET A 301 24.70 -7.74 0.10
N ARG A 302 25.51 -8.19 1.05
CA ARG A 302 26.46 -9.30 0.89
C ARG A 302 25.79 -10.66 0.94
N ILE A 303 24.86 -10.83 1.87
CA ILE A 303 24.05 -12.07 1.97
C ILE A 303 22.58 -11.71 1.88
N ILE A 304 21.85 -12.46 1.06
CA ILE A 304 20.38 -12.51 1.05
C ILE A 304 19.98 -13.94 1.41
N MET A 305 19.34 -14.10 2.55
CA MET A 305 18.84 -15.38 3.05
C MET A 305 17.32 -15.33 3.16
N LYS A 306 16.66 -16.41 2.76
CA LYS A 306 15.23 -16.65 2.95
C LYS A 306 15.02 -18.09 3.41
N ASP A 307 14.23 -18.28 4.46
CA ASP A 307 13.99 -19.61 5.07
C ASP A 307 15.30 -20.34 5.47
N GLY A 308 16.33 -19.60 5.88
CA GLY A 308 17.65 -20.17 6.17
C GLY A 308 18.47 -20.58 4.92
N LYS A 309 17.90 -20.48 3.71
CA LYS A 309 18.62 -20.72 2.46
C LYS A 309 19.23 -19.42 1.93
N ILE A 310 20.52 -19.48 1.61
CA ILE A 310 21.25 -18.35 1.04
C ILE A 310 21.03 -18.30 -0.48
N TYR A 311 20.54 -17.15 -0.97
CA TYR A 311 20.28 -16.86 -2.39
C TYR A 311 21.35 -15.95 -3.01
N LYS A 312 21.97 -15.09 -2.21
CA LYS A 312 23.12 -14.28 -2.61
C LYS A 312 24.21 -14.45 -1.54
N ASN A 313 25.44 -14.64 -1.96
CA ASN A 313 26.64 -14.61 -1.12
C ASN A 313 27.79 -13.97 -1.92
N THR A 314 28.27 -12.83 -1.45
CA THR A 314 29.38 -12.07 -2.05
C THR A 314 30.45 -11.70 -1.00
N LEU A 315 30.55 -12.52 0.08
CA LEU A 315 31.63 -12.42 1.04
C LEU A 315 32.95 -12.89 0.46
#